data_79de2eaf7c1cbd8552814c0cbc8f58fa
#
_entry.id   79de2eaf7c1cbd8552814c0cbc8f58fa
#
_cell.length_a   1.000
_cell.length_b   1.000
_cell.length_c   1.000
_cell.angle_alpha   90.00
_cell.angle_beta   90.00
_cell.angle_gamma   90.00
#
_symmetry.space_group_name_H-M   'P 1'
#
loop_
_entity.id
_entity.type
_entity.pdbx_description
1 polymer ?
#
loop_
_entity_poly.entity_id
_entity_poly.type
_entity_poly.pdbx_seq_one_letter_code
_entity_poly.pdbx_strand_id
1 'polypeptide(L)'
;MQKSLIFILVLFLSACGSDDSPPEDIIPEEKMAVLIADVHVIEARLSKISLMSLDSATIIVERLKMDNFKKNKVDSAQYNRSYKFYSTHPDYLERIYKNVIKNLEKRFKKKDYRGL
;
A
#
# COMPACT_ATOMS: atom_id res chain seq x y z
N MET A 1 -37.04 11.67 -36.44
CA MET A 1 -35.58 11.41 -36.52
C MET A 1 -34.78 12.18 -35.51
N GLN A 2 -35.00 13.43 -35.28
CA GLN A 2 -34.26 14.21 -34.25
C GLN A 2 -34.44 13.69 -32.82
N LYS A 3 -35.64 13.24 -32.46
CA LYS A 3 -35.91 12.68 -31.11
C LYS A 3 -35.25 11.33 -30.85
N SER A 4 -35.04 10.50 -31.87
CA SER A 4 -34.29 9.23 -31.76
C SER A 4 -32.78 9.44 -31.56
N LEU A 5 -32.25 10.48 -32.18
CA LEU A 5 -30.81 10.78 -32.06
C LEU A 5 -30.45 11.30 -30.68
N ILE A 6 -31.36 12.07 -30.06
CA ILE A 6 -31.19 12.56 -28.67
C ILE A 6 -31.29 11.40 -27.67
N PHE A 7 -32.16 10.42 -27.93
CA PHE A 7 -32.32 9.25 -27.06
C PHE A 7 -31.08 8.34 -27.08
N ILE A 8 -30.44 8.22 -28.24
CA ILE A 8 -29.17 7.46 -28.39
C ILE A 8 -28.02 8.20 -27.70
N LEU A 9 -27.98 9.53 -27.75
CA LEU A 9 -26.95 10.34 -27.10
C LEU A 9 -27.02 10.26 -25.56
N VAL A 10 -28.23 10.18 -25.00
CA VAL A 10 -28.43 10.06 -23.54
C VAL A 10 -28.02 8.67 -23.03
N LEU A 11 -28.10 7.63 -23.85
CA LEU A 11 -27.68 6.28 -23.47
C LEU A 11 -26.15 6.14 -23.36
N PHE A 12 -25.38 6.98 -24.07
CA PHE A 12 -23.93 6.96 -24.03
C PHE A 12 -23.34 7.66 -22.80
N LEU A 13 -24.12 8.49 -22.11
CA LEU A 13 -23.68 9.21 -20.89
C LEU A 13 -23.77 8.36 -19.61
N SER A 14 -24.44 7.22 -19.65
CA SER A 14 -24.55 6.31 -18.49
C SER A 14 -23.45 5.26 -18.41
N ALA A 15 -22.47 5.25 -19.32
CA ALA A 15 -21.39 4.27 -19.37
C ALA A 15 -20.11 4.71 -18.62
N CYS A 16 -20.11 5.87 -17.94
CA CYS A 16 -19.00 6.33 -17.10
C CYS A 16 -19.29 6.11 -15.62
N GLY A 17 -19.57 4.85 -15.26
CA GLY A 17 -19.47 4.38 -13.90
C GLY A 17 -18.33 3.37 -13.83
N SER A 18 -17.08 3.83 -13.83
CA SER A 18 -15.99 2.99 -13.40
C SER A 18 -16.20 2.75 -11.91
N ASP A 19 -16.49 1.50 -11.57
CA ASP A 19 -16.52 1.04 -10.19
C ASP A 19 -15.07 1.05 -9.70
N ASP A 20 -14.65 2.17 -9.09
CA ASP A 20 -13.30 2.38 -8.54
C ASP A 20 -13.09 1.61 -7.23
N SER A 21 -14.04 0.73 -6.86
CA SER A 21 -13.88 -0.09 -5.67
C SER A 21 -12.77 -1.13 -5.86
N PRO A 22 -11.93 -1.37 -4.82
CA PRO A 22 -10.89 -2.38 -4.91
C PRO A 22 -11.47 -3.77 -5.14
N PRO A 23 -10.84 -4.61 -5.99
CA PRO A 23 -11.16 -6.03 -6.09
C PRO A 23 -11.06 -6.74 -4.72
N GLU A 24 -11.79 -7.85 -4.54
CA GLU A 24 -11.88 -8.55 -3.26
C GLU A 24 -10.53 -9.06 -2.72
N ASP A 25 -9.57 -9.36 -3.59
CA ASP A 25 -8.25 -9.86 -3.21
C ASP A 25 -7.23 -8.75 -2.88
N ILE A 26 -7.63 -7.48 -3.00
CA ILE A 26 -6.79 -6.33 -2.66
C ILE A 26 -6.84 -6.08 -1.15
N ILE A 27 -5.66 -5.90 -0.55
CA ILE A 27 -5.53 -5.62 0.88
C ILE A 27 -6.24 -4.29 1.20
N PRO A 28 -7.12 -4.25 2.24
CA PRO A 28 -7.78 -3.00 2.64
C PRO A 28 -6.80 -1.88 2.97
N GLU A 29 -7.18 -0.63 2.71
CA GLU A 29 -6.34 0.58 2.87
C GLU A 29 -5.62 0.65 4.23
N GLU A 30 -6.35 0.42 5.32
CA GLU A 30 -5.79 0.50 6.68
C GLU A 30 -4.69 -0.55 6.91
N LYS A 31 -4.95 -1.78 6.48
CA LYS A 31 -3.99 -2.87 6.57
C LYS A 31 -2.80 -2.64 5.65
N MET A 32 -3.04 -2.13 4.44
CA MET A 32 -1.98 -1.78 3.49
C MET A 32 -1.06 -0.69 4.07
N ALA A 33 -1.62 0.32 4.74
CA ALA A 33 -0.84 1.36 5.41
C ALA A 33 0.07 0.80 6.52
N VAL A 34 -0.41 -0.18 7.30
CA VAL A 34 0.42 -0.87 8.31
C VAL A 34 1.57 -1.62 7.65
N LEU A 35 1.30 -2.37 6.59
CA LEU A 35 2.32 -3.16 5.89
C LEU A 35 3.38 -2.26 5.23
N ILE A 36 2.97 -1.17 4.60
CA ILE A 36 3.89 -0.19 4.01
C ILE A 36 4.76 0.44 5.10
N ALA A 37 4.18 0.83 6.23
CA ALA A 37 4.93 1.36 7.36
C ALA A 37 5.95 0.35 7.89
N ASP A 38 5.57 -0.93 8.01
CA ASP A 38 6.47 -2.00 8.43
C ASP A 38 7.64 -2.18 7.47
N VAL A 39 7.37 -2.20 6.16
CA VAL A 39 8.41 -2.29 5.12
C VAL A 39 9.39 -1.13 5.23
N HIS A 40 8.91 0.10 5.37
CA HIS A 40 9.77 1.27 5.55
C HIS A 40 10.65 1.18 6.80
N VAL A 41 10.12 0.68 7.92
CA VAL A 41 10.91 0.47 9.14
C VAL A 41 11.98 -0.59 8.93
N ILE A 42 11.67 -1.69 8.25
CA ILE A 42 12.63 -2.76 7.93
C ILE A 42 13.77 -2.20 7.07
N GLU A 43 13.44 -1.49 6.00
CA GLU A 43 14.42 -0.89 5.10
C GLU A 43 15.30 0.16 5.80
N ALA A 44 14.69 1.03 6.61
CA ALA A 44 15.41 2.05 7.36
C ALA A 44 16.36 1.48 8.41
N ARG A 45 16.02 0.37 9.05
CA ARG A 45 16.90 -0.31 10.01
C ARG A 45 18.14 -0.88 9.33
N LEU A 46 17.99 -1.45 8.16
CA LEU A 46 19.07 -2.09 7.43
C LEU A 46 19.98 -1.08 6.74
N SER A 47 19.48 0.05 6.31
CA SER A 47 20.30 1.14 5.75
C SER A 47 21.32 1.71 6.76
N LYS A 48 21.12 1.50 8.06
CA LYS A 48 22.03 1.90 9.13
C LYS A 48 23.14 0.89 9.43
N ILE A 49 23.06 -0.32 8.87
CA ILE A 49 24.06 -1.37 9.08
C ILE A 49 25.09 -1.27 7.96
N SER A 50 26.03 -0.34 8.11
CA SER A 50 27.04 -0.01 7.09
C SER A 50 28.15 -1.07 6.90
N LEU A 51 28.11 -2.17 7.66
CA LEU A 51 29.10 -3.25 7.60
C LEU A 51 28.67 -4.44 6.71
N MET A 52 27.45 -4.39 6.16
CA MET A 52 26.95 -5.48 5.33
C MET A 52 27.15 -5.19 3.85
N SER A 53 27.49 -6.22 3.08
CA SER A 53 27.44 -6.13 1.62
C SER A 53 26.00 -5.87 1.15
N LEU A 54 25.84 -5.20 0.01
CA LEU A 54 24.53 -4.91 -0.59
C LEU A 54 23.71 -6.18 -0.81
N ASP A 55 24.33 -7.26 -1.26
CA ASP A 55 23.69 -8.55 -1.49
C ASP A 55 23.15 -9.16 -0.19
N SER A 56 23.95 -9.15 0.88
CA SER A 56 23.51 -9.64 2.19
C SER A 56 22.37 -8.83 2.78
N ALA A 57 22.43 -7.49 2.63
CA ALA A 57 21.36 -6.60 3.08
C ALA A 57 20.04 -6.88 2.34
N THR A 58 20.11 -7.08 1.03
CA THR A 58 18.92 -7.39 0.21
C THR A 58 18.26 -8.70 0.64
N ILE A 59 19.04 -9.77 0.87
CA ILE A 59 18.52 -11.06 1.33
C ILE A 59 17.80 -10.92 2.68
N ILE A 60 18.38 -10.15 3.60
CA ILE A 60 17.80 -9.94 4.93
C ILE A 60 16.51 -9.10 4.83
N VAL A 61 16.50 -8.05 4.02
CA VAL A 61 15.28 -7.24 3.79
C VAL A 61 14.15 -8.12 3.26
N GLU A 62 14.41 -8.90 2.23
CA GLU A 62 13.38 -9.77 1.63
C GLU A 62 12.85 -10.79 2.64
N ARG A 63 13.73 -11.39 3.44
CA ARG A 63 13.33 -12.33 4.48
C ARG A 63 12.44 -11.67 5.55
N LEU A 64 12.83 -10.50 6.03
CA LEU A 64 12.05 -9.76 7.03
C LEU A 64 10.71 -9.29 6.50
N LYS A 65 10.63 -8.89 5.23
CA LYS A 65 9.35 -8.59 4.55
C LYS A 65 8.44 -9.82 4.51
N MET A 66 8.97 -10.96 4.09
CA MET A 66 8.20 -12.21 4.02
C MET A 66 7.67 -12.63 5.40
N ASP A 67 8.51 -12.55 6.44
CA ASP A 67 8.10 -12.85 7.81
C ASP A 67 7.02 -11.88 8.29
N ASN A 68 7.12 -10.60 7.95
CA ASN A 68 6.10 -9.60 8.25
C ASN A 68 4.78 -9.88 7.55
N PHE A 69 4.82 -10.22 6.26
CA PHE A 69 3.62 -10.56 5.50
C PHE A 69 2.94 -11.81 6.06
N LYS A 70 3.71 -12.85 6.36
CA LYS A 70 3.20 -14.07 6.99
C LYS A 70 2.52 -13.80 8.34
N LYS A 71 3.14 -12.97 9.18
CA LYS A 71 2.57 -12.53 10.46
C LYS A 71 1.24 -11.80 10.28
N ASN A 72 1.10 -11.03 9.22
CA ASN A 72 -0.12 -10.30 8.88
C ASN A 72 -1.10 -11.10 8.01
N LYS A 73 -0.83 -12.40 7.78
CA LYS A 73 -1.66 -13.28 6.93
C LYS A 73 -1.83 -12.76 5.51
N VAL A 74 -0.77 -12.25 4.94
CA VAL A 74 -0.69 -11.75 3.57
C VAL A 74 0.45 -12.47 2.86
N ASP A 75 0.28 -12.86 1.62
CA ASP A 75 1.38 -13.33 0.79
C ASP A 75 1.98 -12.21 -0.05
N SER A 76 3.21 -12.42 -0.52
CA SER A 76 3.93 -11.43 -1.33
C SER A 76 3.22 -11.07 -2.63
N ALA A 77 2.54 -12.03 -3.25
CA ALA A 77 1.80 -11.81 -4.49
C ALA A 77 0.58 -10.91 -4.24
N GLN A 78 -0.15 -11.12 -3.15
CA GLN A 78 -1.27 -10.27 -2.74
C GLN A 78 -0.79 -8.85 -2.41
N TYR A 79 0.32 -8.71 -1.68
CA TYR A 79 0.91 -7.40 -1.40
C TYR A 79 1.28 -6.65 -2.69
N ASN A 80 1.95 -7.32 -3.62
CA ASN A 80 2.37 -6.72 -4.88
C ASN A 80 1.18 -6.30 -5.76
N ARG A 81 0.14 -7.13 -5.85
CA ARG A 81 -1.09 -6.77 -6.57
C ARG A 81 -1.78 -5.56 -5.93
N SER A 82 -1.86 -5.53 -4.62
CA SER A 82 -2.46 -4.43 -3.86
C SER A 82 -1.67 -3.14 -4.04
N TYR A 83 -0.36 -3.21 -3.94
CA TYR A 83 0.53 -2.07 -4.15
C TYR A 83 0.39 -1.50 -5.57
N LYS A 84 0.36 -2.38 -6.58
CA LYS A 84 0.16 -2.00 -7.98
C LYS A 84 -1.21 -1.32 -8.17
N PHE A 85 -2.27 -1.89 -7.61
CA PHE A 85 -3.60 -1.30 -7.67
C PHE A 85 -3.61 0.11 -7.09
N TYR A 86 -3.16 0.28 -5.86
CA TYR A 86 -3.14 1.58 -5.19
C TYR A 86 -2.22 2.60 -5.86
N SER A 87 -1.10 2.16 -6.44
CA SER A 87 -0.17 3.04 -7.18
C SER A 87 -0.80 3.67 -8.43
N THR A 88 -1.83 3.06 -8.99
CA THR A 88 -2.58 3.58 -10.14
C THR A 88 -3.85 4.34 -9.76
N HIS A 89 -4.15 4.45 -8.45
CA HIS A 89 -5.34 5.11 -7.92
C HIS A 89 -4.92 6.19 -6.90
N PRO A 90 -4.64 7.43 -7.35
CA PRO A 90 -4.06 8.49 -6.52
C PRO A 90 -4.84 8.80 -5.24
N ASP A 91 -6.17 8.78 -5.29
CA ASP A 91 -7.03 9.07 -4.14
C ASP A 91 -6.86 8.06 -3.01
N TYR A 92 -6.78 6.77 -3.36
CA TYR A 92 -6.48 5.71 -2.40
C TYR A 92 -5.07 5.83 -1.85
N LEU A 93 -4.10 6.06 -2.73
CA LEU A 93 -2.70 6.17 -2.36
C LEU A 93 -2.46 7.32 -1.38
N GLU A 94 -3.09 8.46 -1.59
CA GLU A 94 -3.01 9.61 -0.68
C GLU A 94 -3.52 9.26 0.72
N ARG A 95 -4.68 8.60 0.83
CA ARG A 95 -5.23 8.17 2.13
C ARG A 95 -4.34 7.15 2.82
N ILE A 96 -3.81 6.19 2.05
CA ILE A 96 -2.89 5.18 2.58
C ILE A 96 -1.65 5.85 3.15
N TYR A 97 -1.00 6.75 2.42
CA TYR A 97 0.21 7.43 2.90
C TYR A 97 -0.03 8.35 4.10
N LYS A 98 -1.18 9.00 4.19
CA LYS A 98 -1.58 9.72 5.42
C LYS A 98 -1.61 8.77 6.63
N ASN A 99 -2.14 7.57 6.47
CA ASN A 99 -2.16 6.57 7.51
C ASN A 99 -0.78 5.95 7.79
N VAL A 100 0.06 5.78 6.77
CA VAL A 100 1.47 5.37 6.94
C VAL A 100 2.20 6.35 7.84
N ILE A 101 2.11 7.64 7.56
CA ILE A 101 2.74 8.70 8.37
C ILE A 101 2.25 8.64 9.82
N LYS A 102 0.95 8.55 10.05
CA LYS A 102 0.39 8.41 11.41
C LYS A 102 0.92 7.17 12.14
N ASN A 103 1.02 6.04 11.45
CA ASN A 103 1.55 4.81 12.02
C ASN A 103 3.02 4.95 12.40
N LEU A 104 3.82 5.58 11.54
CA LEU A 104 5.24 5.83 11.81
C LEU A 104 5.43 6.80 12.97
N GLU A 105 4.71 7.91 13.00
CA GLU A 105 4.76 8.89 14.10
C GLU A 105 4.43 8.25 15.46
N LYS A 106 3.38 7.44 15.53
CA LYS A 106 3.00 6.72 16.75
C LYS A 106 4.13 5.80 17.24
N ARG A 107 4.83 5.13 16.31
CA ARG A 107 5.92 4.21 16.63
C ARG A 107 7.16 4.96 17.13
N PHE A 108 7.49 6.08 16.52
CA PHE A 108 8.62 6.90 16.94
C PHE A 108 8.37 7.56 18.29
N LYS A 109 7.20 8.14 18.52
CA LYS A 109 6.82 8.68 19.85
C LYS A 109 6.90 7.62 20.95
N LYS A 110 6.39 6.41 20.70
CA LYS A 110 6.44 5.32 21.67
C LYS A 110 7.86 4.84 21.97
N LYS A 111 8.79 5.02 21.03
CA LYS A 111 10.20 4.65 21.21
C LYS A 111 10.98 5.66 22.06
N ASP A 112 10.67 6.95 21.94
CA ASP A 112 11.27 8.01 22.75
C ASP A 112 11.03 7.82 24.24
N TYR A 113 9.86 7.33 24.62
CA TYR A 113 9.53 7.03 26.02
C TYR A 113 10.20 5.76 26.58
N ARG A 114 10.80 4.91 25.73
CA ARG A 114 11.50 3.69 26.14
C ARG A 114 13.02 3.80 26.06
N GLY A 115 13.51 4.88 25.53
CA GLY A 115 14.95 5.16 25.37
C GLY A 115 15.52 6.10 26.42
N LEU A 116 14.71 6.46 27.42
CA LEU A 116 15.09 7.15 28.63
C LEU A 116 15.01 6.17 29.81
#